data_875ef148d8d724042b02300c9a7824bd
#
_entry.id   875ef148d8d724042b02300c9a7824bd
#
_cell.length_a   1.000
_cell.length_b   1.000
_cell.length_c   1.000
_cell.angle_alpha   90.00
_cell.angle_beta   90.00
_cell.angle_gamma   90.00
#
_symmetry.space_group_name_H-M   'P 1'
#
loop_
_entity.id
_entity.type
_entity.pdbx_description
1 polymer ?
#
loop_
_entity_poly.entity_id
_entity_poly.type
_entity_poly.pdbx_seq_one_letter_code
_entity_poly.pdbx_strand_id
1 'polypeptide(L)'
;EQQNKGAVQEPNAFLERHILKSTYALFDFLEKNNLINKVGFKDLGAGGVACASIELADAAGLGAEVWVDKIHTSMPELDGHIILCSETQERFMWACPKDLTQTILDHYNVVFDFPNVSVGAQASIVGKIIDEKHYTVYYKNKKIVDGPIEKINEGFVYDRPMSQIDAQ
;
A
#
# COMPACT_ATOMS: atom_id res chain seq x y z
N GLU A 1 16.92 -18.40 -2.18
CA GLU A 1 16.64 -17.96 -3.57
C GLU A 1 15.14 -17.96 -3.91
N GLN A 2 14.36 -18.97 -3.51
CA GLN A 2 12.91 -19.00 -3.79
C GLN A 2 12.13 -17.89 -3.06
N GLN A 3 12.54 -17.48 -1.88
CA GLN A 3 11.90 -16.41 -1.10
C GLN A 3 12.09 -15.02 -1.73
N ASN A 4 13.20 -14.78 -2.41
CA ASN A 4 13.49 -13.50 -3.06
C ASN A 4 12.76 -13.30 -4.40
N LYS A 5 12.35 -14.39 -5.07
CA LYS A 5 11.61 -14.30 -6.35
C LYS A 5 10.18 -13.74 -6.21
N GLY A 6 9.62 -13.73 -4.99
CA GLY A 6 8.29 -13.18 -4.72
C GLY A 6 8.31 -11.71 -4.27
N ALA A 7 9.48 -11.13 -4.02
CA ALA A 7 9.60 -9.78 -3.48
C ALA A 7 9.50 -8.68 -4.56
N VAL A 8 9.96 -8.99 -5.78
CA VAL A 8 9.89 -8.08 -6.94
C VAL A 8 9.30 -8.84 -8.12
N GLN A 9 8.28 -8.31 -8.73
CA GLN A 9 7.59 -8.89 -9.89
C GLN A 9 8.14 -8.27 -11.18
N GLU A 10 8.12 -9.03 -12.28
CA GLU A 10 8.41 -8.47 -13.59
C GLU A 10 7.37 -7.40 -13.96
N PRO A 11 7.78 -6.25 -14.51
CA PRO A 11 6.86 -5.20 -14.92
C PRO A 11 5.88 -5.69 -15.99
N ASN A 12 4.60 -5.38 -15.81
CA ASN A 12 3.54 -5.68 -16.77
C ASN A 12 2.96 -4.39 -17.35
N ALA A 13 3.52 -3.93 -18.48
CA ALA A 13 3.13 -2.68 -19.11
C ALA A 13 1.64 -2.63 -19.51
N PHE A 14 1.02 -3.76 -19.83
CA PHE A 14 -0.41 -3.84 -20.12
C PHE A 14 -1.24 -3.57 -18.86
N LEU A 15 -0.91 -4.24 -17.75
CA LEU A 15 -1.59 -4.04 -16.48
C LEU A 15 -1.37 -2.61 -15.97
N GLU A 16 -0.13 -2.09 -16.07
CA GLU A 16 0.20 -0.72 -15.69
C GLU A 16 -0.64 0.29 -16.47
N ARG A 17 -0.75 0.14 -17.78
CA ARG A 17 -1.59 1.00 -18.61
C ARG A 17 -3.07 0.95 -18.20
N HIS A 18 -3.55 -0.23 -17.82
CA HIS A 18 -4.92 -0.42 -17.39
C HIS A 18 -5.19 0.23 -16.03
N ILE A 19 -4.29 0.04 -15.06
CA ILE A 19 -4.42 0.64 -13.72
C ILE A 19 -4.30 2.17 -13.79
N LEU A 20 -3.40 2.72 -14.60
CA LEU A 20 -3.29 4.17 -14.80
C LEU A 20 -4.58 4.75 -15.39
N LYS A 21 -5.10 4.13 -16.44
CA LYS A 21 -6.34 4.61 -17.10
C LYS A 21 -7.53 4.59 -16.14
N SER A 22 -7.70 3.52 -15.37
CA SER A 22 -8.76 3.40 -14.38
C SER A 22 -8.60 4.42 -13.25
N THR A 23 -7.38 4.64 -12.78
CA THR A 23 -7.08 5.59 -11.72
C THR A 23 -7.35 7.04 -12.15
N TYR A 24 -6.97 7.44 -13.36
CA TYR A 24 -7.31 8.77 -13.88
C TYR A 24 -8.82 8.96 -14.03
N ALA A 25 -9.54 7.94 -14.48
CA ALA A 25 -11.00 7.99 -14.55
C ALA A 25 -11.65 8.12 -13.17
N LEU A 26 -11.04 7.50 -12.13
CA LEU A 26 -11.50 7.66 -10.75
C LEU A 26 -11.23 9.07 -10.21
N PHE A 27 -10.06 9.65 -10.49
CA PHE A 27 -9.77 11.04 -10.15
C PHE A 27 -10.79 12.00 -10.78
N ASP A 28 -11.05 11.85 -12.08
CA ASP A 28 -12.08 12.66 -12.80
C ASP A 28 -13.46 12.54 -12.14
N PHE A 29 -13.85 11.32 -11.74
CA PHE A 29 -15.11 11.08 -11.04
C PHE A 29 -15.13 11.78 -9.67
N LEU A 30 -14.07 11.65 -8.89
CA LEU A 30 -13.96 12.26 -7.55
C LEU A 30 -13.96 13.78 -7.63
N GLU A 31 -13.27 14.38 -8.60
CA GLU A 31 -13.27 15.83 -8.82
C GLU A 31 -14.66 16.35 -9.20
N LYS A 32 -15.31 15.74 -10.18
CA LYS A 32 -16.67 16.12 -10.61
C LYS A 32 -17.71 16.06 -9.51
N ASN A 33 -17.51 15.19 -8.53
CA ASN A 33 -18.41 15.04 -7.38
C ASN A 33 -17.94 15.77 -6.10
N ASN A 34 -16.89 16.59 -6.18
CA ASN A 34 -16.28 17.30 -5.03
C ASN A 34 -15.84 16.34 -3.89
N LEU A 35 -15.34 15.16 -4.24
CA LEU A 35 -14.90 14.11 -3.32
C LEU A 35 -13.38 13.98 -3.24
N ILE A 36 -12.64 14.61 -4.15
CA ILE A 36 -11.18 14.45 -4.26
C ILE A 36 -10.44 14.79 -2.96
N ASN A 37 -10.88 15.81 -2.24
CA ASN A 37 -10.29 16.22 -0.97
C ASN A 37 -10.62 15.32 0.22
N LYS A 38 -11.43 14.26 0.00
CA LYS A 38 -11.81 13.28 1.04
C LYS A 38 -11.00 12.00 0.96
N VAL A 39 -10.11 11.87 -0.02
CA VAL A 39 -9.36 10.64 -0.26
C VAL A 39 -7.86 10.92 -0.22
N GLY A 40 -7.09 9.92 0.19
CA GLY A 40 -5.65 9.85 0.01
C GLY A 40 -5.30 8.81 -1.04
N PHE A 41 -4.26 9.06 -1.80
CA PHE A 41 -3.78 8.17 -2.86
C PHE A 41 -2.26 8.05 -2.80
N LYS A 42 -1.74 6.84 -3.02
CA LYS A 42 -0.32 6.58 -3.12
C LYS A 42 -0.04 5.39 -4.03
N ASP A 43 1.05 5.48 -4.80
CA ASP A 43 1.67 4.32 -5.44
C ASP A 43 2.40 3.46 -4.41
N LEU A 44 2.57 2.18 -4.71
CA LEU A 44 3.35 1.26 -3.90
C LEU A 44 4.72 1.03 -4.56
N GLY A 45 5.71 1.78 -4.10
CA GLY A 45 7.10 1.60 -4.46
C GLY A 45 7.89 0.90 -3.36
N ALA A 46 9.02 1.48 -2.98
CA ALA A 46 9.89 1.00 -1.91
C ALA A 46 9.14 0.84 -0.59
N GLY A 47 9.34 -0.30 0.08
CA GLY A 47 8.66 -0.64 1.32
C GLY A 47 7.21 -1.10 1.17
N GLY A 48 6.68 -1.18 -0.05
CA GLY A 48 5.39 -1.79 -0.38
C GLY A 48 4.20 -1.22 0.39
N VAL A 49 3.35 -2.12 0.88
CA VAL A 49 2.13 -1.77 1.64
C VAL A 49 2.46 -1.08 2.97
N ALA A 50 3.57 -1.44 3.61
CA ALA A 50 3.99 -0.80 4.86
C ALA A 50 4.17 0.70 4.66
N CYS A 51 5.06 1.10 3.73
CA CYS A 51 5.36 2.50 3.45
C CYS A 51 4.10 3.28 3.04
N ALA A 52 3.35 2.77 2.06
CA ALA A 52 2.18 3.46 1.55
C ALA A 52 1.09 3.66 2.63
N SER A 53 0.80 2.65 3.46
CA SER A 53 -0.21 2.77 4.50
C SER A 53 0.20 3.68 5.67
N ILE A 54 1.49 3.65 6.04
CA ILE A 54 2.05 4.53 7.07
C ILE A 54 1.98 5.99 6.60
N GLU A 55 2.50 6.28 5.41
CA GLU A 55 2.56 7.64 4.89
C GLU A 55 1.16 8.24 4.68
N LEU A 56 0.19 7.46 4.17
CA LEU A 56 -1.19 7.92 4.02
C LEU A 56 -1.85 8.26 5.37
N ALA A 57 -1.63 7.44 6.40
CA ALA A 57 -2.22 7.66 7.70
C ALA A 57 -1.54 8.82 8.44
N ASP A 58 -0.20 8.84 8.46
CA ASP A 58 0.60 9.85 9.15
C ASP A 58 0.41 11.25 8.54
N ALA A 59 0.34 11.37 7.21
CA ALA A 59 0.04 12.62 6.52
C ALA A 59 -1.33 13.21 6.92
N ALA A 60 -2.28 12.37 7.31
CA ALA A 60 -3.57 12.78 7.83
C ALA A 60 -3.56 13.06 9.36
N GLY A 61 -2.43 12.82 10.03
CA GLY A 61 -2.32 12.91 11.50
C GLY A 61 -3.05 11.78 12.24
N LEU A 62 -3.27 10.65 11.56
CA LEU A 62 -4.03 9.49 12.01
C LEU A 62 -3.13 8.26 12.14
N GLY A 63 -3.69 7.12 12.50
CA GLY A 63 -3.01 5.84 12.50
C GLY A 63 -3.68 4.84 11.54
N ALA A 64 -3.14 3.62 11.49
CA ALA A 64 -3.71 2.57 10.64
C ALA A 64 -3.61 1.19 11.27
N GLU A 65 -4.59 0.35 10.98
CA GLU A 65 -4.55 -1.09 11.17
C GLU A 65 -4.56 -1.78 9.80
N VAL A 66 -3.61 -2.69 9.57
CA VAL A 66 -3.45 -3.43 8.31
C VAL A 66 -3.56 -4.94 8.57
N TRP A 67 -4.29 -5.64 7.71
CA TRP A 67 -4.42 -7.11 7.74
C TRP A 67 -3.72 -7.70 6.52
N VAL A 68 -2.55 -8.26 6.72
CA VAL A 68 -1.71 -8.82 5.66
C VAL A 68 -2.39 -9.99 4.95
N ASP A 69 -3.22 -10.74 5.66
CA ASP A 69 -4.01 -11.86 5.10
C ASP A 69 -5.01 -11.42 4.01
N LYS A 70 -5.31 -10.12 3.92
CA LYS A 70 -6.22 -9.56 2.92
C LYS A 70 -5.52 -9.05 1.67
N ILE A 71 -4.19 -9.06 1.68
CA ILE A 71 -3.38 -8.68 0.52
C ILE A 71 -3.30 -9.89 -0.41
N HIS A 72 -3.71 -9.71 -1.67
CA HIS A 72 -3.60 -10.77 -2.65
C HIS A 72 -2.15 -11.10 -2.96
N THR A 73 -1.81 -12.38 -3.01
CA THR A 73 -0.47 -12.88 -3.34
C THR A 73 -0.58 -14.01 -4.35
N SER A 74 0.34 -14.07 -5.30
CA SER A 74 0.43 -15.16 -6.29
C SER A 74 1.09 -16.43 -5.73
N MET A 75 1.82 -16.30 -4.62
CA MET A 75 2.52 -17.39 -3.95
C MET A 75 1.85 -17.72 -2.63
N PRO A 76 1.52 -19.00 -2.37
CA PRO A 76 1.01 -19.43 -1.08
C PRO A 76 2.11 -19.36 0.00
N GLU A 77 1.69 -19.20 1.25
CA GLU A 77 2.55 -19.33 2.45
C GLU A 77 3.73 -18.35 2.56
N LEU A 78 3.63 -17.18 1.91
CA LEU A 78 4.60 -16.11 2.13
C LEU A 78 4.54 -15.63 3.60
N ASP A 79 5.71 -15.27 4.13
CA ASP A 79 5.80 -14.62 5.44
C ASP A 79 5.13 -13.24 5.41
N GLY A 80 4.47 -12.88 6.53
CA GLY A 80 3.74 -11.62 6.62
C GLY A 80 4.61 -10.38 6.39
N HIS A 81 5.89 -10.42 6.77
CA HIS A 81 6.82 -9.31 6.54
C HIS A 81 7.16 -9.18 5.05
N ILE A 82 7.29 -10.30 4.33
CA ILE A 82 7.53 -10.29 2.89
C ILE A 82 6.33 -9.68 2.17
N ILE A 83 5.09 -10.10 2.50
CA ILE A 83 3.88 -9.56 1.88
C ILE A 83 3.76 -8.06 2.15
N LEU A 84 4.02 -7.65 3.39
CA LEU A 84 3.89 -6.27 3.84
C LEU A 84 4.87 -5.32 3.14
N CYS A 85 6.13 -5.75 2.98
CA CYS A 85 7.23 -4.92 2.49
C CYS A 85 7.62 -5.19 1.02
N SER A 86 6.97 -6.15 0.34
CA SER A 86 7.30 -6.46 -1.06
C SER A 86 7.06 -5.27 -1.98
N GLU A 87 8.00 -5.05 -2.90
CA GLU A 87 7.98 -3.97 -3.89
C GLU A 87 7.38 -4.44 -5.23
N THR A 88 6.30 -5.22 -5.15
CA THR A 88 5.59 -5.73 -6.33
C THR A 88 5.05 -4.56 -7.16
N GLN A 89 5.27 -4.61 -8.47
CA GLN A 89 4.86 -3.57 -9.42
C GLN A 89 3.33 -3.48 -9.57
N GLU A 90 2.87 -2.44 -10.27
CA GLU A 90 1.47 -2.20 -10.66
C GLU A 90 0.47 -2.25 -9.49
N ARG A 91 0.79 -1.53 -8.39
CA ARG A 91 -0.10 -1.43 -7.24
C ARG A 91 -0.26 0.00 -6.77
N PHE A 92 -1.50 0.35 -6.42
CA PHE A 92 -1.85 1.62 -5.81
C PHE A 92 -2.61 1.41 -4.50
N MET A 93 -2.58 2.41 -3.63
CA MET A 93 -3.33 2.42 -2.38
C MET A 93 -4.20 3.66 -2.28
N TRP A 94 -5.42 3.45 -1.83
CA TRP A 94 -6.38 4.49 -1.49
C TRP A 94 -6.69 4.47 0.00
N ALA A 95 -6.76 5.64 0.60
CA ALA A 95 -7.42 5.86 1.88
C ALA A 95 -8.68 6.68 1.61
N CYS A 96 -9.83 6.23 2.08
CA CYS A 96 -11.10 6.87 1.81
C CYS A 96 -12.08 6.72 2.98
N PRO A 97 -13.09 7.61 3.08
CA PRO A 97 -14.21 7.42 3.98
C PRO A 97 -14.99 6.13 3.68
N LYS A 98 -15.61 5.57 4.71
CA LYS A 98 -16.32 4.29 4.61
C LYS A 98 -17.42 4.27 3.54
N ASP A 99 -18.11 5.38 3.34
CA ASP A 99 -19.18 5.54 2.34
C ASP A 99 -18.65 5.53 0.89
N LEU A 100 -17.38 5.84 0.65
CA LEU A 100 -16.76 5.77 -0.67
C LEU A 100 -16.09 4.43 -0.97
N THR A 101 -15.90 3.58 0.04
CA THR A 101 -15.15 2.32 -0.12
C THR A 101 -15.73 1.45 -1.22
N GLN A 102 -17.05 1.21 -1.21
CA GLN A 102 -17.69 0.37 -2.22
C GLN A 102 -17.60 0.97 -3.62
N THR A 103 -17.74 2.29 -3.76
CA THR A 103 -17.60 2.99 -5.03
C THR A 103 -16.20 2.78 -5.64
N ILE A 104 -15.14 2.86 -4.82
CA ILE A 104 -13.77 2.63 -5.29
C ILE A 104 -13.55 1.16 -5.65
N LEU A 105 -14.04 0.22 -4.84
CA LEU A 105 -13.96 -1.21 -5.16
C LEU A 105 -14.66 -1.55 -6.47
N ASP A 106 -15.90 -1.07 -6.65
CA ASP A 106 -16.69 -1.33 -7.86
C ASP A 106 -16.06 -0.68 -9.09
N HIS A 107 -15.45 0.49 -8.93
CA HIS A 107 -14.74 1.15 -10.02
C HIS A 107 -13.65 0.26 -10.62
N TYR A 108 -12.81 -0.34 -9.79
CA TYR A 108 -11.74 -1.22 -10.27
C TYR A 108 -12.26 -2.62 -10.63
N ASN A 109 -13.06 -3.24 -9.78
CA ASN A 109 -13.41 -4.65 -9.92
C ASN A 109 -14.55 -4.91 -10.89
N VAL A 110 -15.47 -3.93 -11.07
CA VAL A 110 -16.67 -4.08 -11.91
C VAL A 110 -16.58 -3.20 -13.17
N VAL A 111 -16.35 -1.88 -13.00
CA VAL A 111 -16.36 -0.95 -14.16
C VAL A 111 -15.14 -1.17 -15.05
N PHE A 112 -13.96 -1.33 -14.48
CA PHE A 112 -12.72 -1.62 -15.19
C PHE A 112 -12.37 -3.11 -15.23
N ASP A 113 -13.17 -3.95 -14.60
CA ASP A 113 -13.16 -5.42 -14.69
C ASP A 113 -11.78 -6.07 -14.48
N PHE A 114 -11.01 -5.55 -13.50
CA PHE A 114 -9.65 -6.03 -13.22
C PHE A 114 -9.53 -7.55 -13.05
N PRO A 115 -10.48 -8.25 -12.38
CA PRO A 115 -10.40 -9.70 -12.25
C PRO A 115 -10.34 -10.46 -13.58
N ASN A 116 -10.88 -9.89 -14.66
CA ASN A 116 -10.83 -10.48 -16.01
C ASN A 116 -9.67 -9.91 -16.87
N VAL A 117 -9.03 -8.81 -16.43
CA VAL A 117 -7.86 -8.22 -17.13
C VAL A 117 -6.60 -9.03 -16.90
N SER A 118 -6.37 -9.44 -15.65
CA SER A 118 -5.20 -10.23 -15.28
C SER A 118 -5.53 -11.11 -14.07
N VAL A 119 -4.98 -12.31 -14.06
CA VAL A 119 -5.18 -13.27 -12.95
C VAL A 119 -4.71 -12.65 -11.63
N GLY A 120 -5.63 -12.55 -10.67
CA GLY A 120 -5.37 -11.99 -9.34
C GLY A 120 -5.37 -10.47 -9.25
N ALA A 121 -5.54 -9.75 -10.36
CA ALA A 121 -5.69 -8.30 -10.33
C ALA A 121 -7.05 -7.91 -9.73
N GLN A 122 -7.05 -7.16 -8.64
CA GLN A 122 -8.28 -6.72 -7.96
C GLN A 122 -8.00 -5.60 -6.96
N ALA A 123 -9.01 -4.81 -6.67
CA ALA A 123 -9.02 -3.93 -5.51
C ALA A 123 -9.61 -4.66 -4.30
N SER A 124 -8.99 -4.54 -3.14
CA SER A 124 -9.44 -5.14 -1.89
C SER A 124 -9.19 -4.24 -0.69
N ILE A 125 -9.97 -4.42 0.37
CA ILE A 125 -9.77 -3.71 1.63
C ILE A 125 -8.68 -4.45 2.41
N VAL A 126 -7.55 -3.78 2.63
CA VAL A 126 -6.40 -4.36 3.34
C VAL A 126 -6.22 -3.79 4.75
N GLY A 127 -6.94 -2.70 5.09
CA GLY A 127 -6.80 -2.04 6.37
C GLY A 127 -7.91 -1.03 6.66
N LYS A 128 -7.74 -0.32 7.74
CA LYS A 128 -8.56 0.85 8.11
C LYS A 128 -7.68 1.93 8.72
N ILE A 129 -8.08 3.19 8.53
CA ILE A 129 -7.52 4.33 9.24
C ILE A 129 -8.19 4.41 10.61
N ILE A 130 -7.43 4.79 11.65
CA ILE A 130 -7.88 4.93 13.03
C ILE A 130 -7.45 6.31 13.58
N ASP A 131 -8.20 6.83 14.56
CA ASP A 131 -7.93 8.14 15.17
C ASP A 131 -6.66 8.14 16.03
N GLU A 132 -6.30 6.99 16.61
CA GLU A 132 -5.09 6.84 17.40
C GLU A 132 -3.86 6.88 16.49
N LYS A 133 -2.86 7.71 16.79
CA LYS A 133 -1.59 7.79 16.05
C LYS A 133 -0.71 6.55 16.26
N HIS A 134 -1.24 5.41 15.89
CA HIS A 134 -0.64 4.10 16.08
C HIS A 134 -0.69 3.29 14.79
N TYR A 135 0.32 2.49 14.54
CA TYR A 135 0.37 1.58 13.38
C TYR A 135 0.43 0.14 13.86
N THR A 136 -0.56 -0.64 13.46
CA THR A 136 -0.67 -2.04 13.85
C THR A 136 -0.86 -2.91 12.61
N VAL A 137 -0.07 -3.98 12.50
CA VAL A 137 -0.20 -4.96 11.41
C VAL A 137 -0.49 -6.33 11.99
N TYR A 138 -1.49 -6.99 11.39
CA TYR A 138 -1.92 -8.34 11.74
C TYR A 138 -1.60 -9.33 10.61
N TYR A 139 -1.13 -10.51 10.96
CA TYR A 139 -0.96 -11.65 10.07
C TYR A 139 -1.33 -12.93 10.81
N LYS A 140 -2.23 -13.74 10.22
CA LYS A 140 -2.76 -14.98 10.84
C LYS A 140 -3.21 -14.77 12.28
N ASN A 141 -3.99 -13.70 12.49
CA ASN A 141 -4.49 -13.26 13.81
C ASN A 141 -3.41 -12.91 14.85
N LYS A 142 -2.16 -12.75 14.43
CA LYS A 142 -1.07 -12.28 15.29
C LYS A 142 -0.68 -10.87 14.90
N LYS A 143 -0.40 -10.06 15.90
CA LYS A 143 0.18 -8.74 15.71
C LYS A 143 1.66 -8.90 15.37
N ILE A 144 2.09 -8.42 14.20
CA ILE A 144 3.48 -8.51 13.72
C ILE A 144 4.18 -7.15 13.70
N VAL A 145 3.43 -6.05 13.72
CA VAL A 145 3.92 -4.68 13.92
C VAL A 145 2.99 -3.99 14.90
N ASP A 146 3.54 -3.21 15.84
CA ASP A 146 2.78 -2.47 16.85
C ASP A 146 3.62 -1.31 17.39
N GLY A 147 3.27 -0.08 17.07
CA GLY A 147 4.01 1.10 17.52
C GLY A 147 3.42 2.43 17.11
N PRO A 148 3.91 3.53 17.71
CA PRO A 148 3.54 4.88 17.30
C PRO A 148 3.91 5.13 15.84
N ILE A 149 2.96 5.60 15.02
CA ILE A 149 3.14 5.75 13.58
C ILE A 149 4.27 6.73 13.23
N GLU A 150 4.39 7.83 13.93
CA GLU A 150 5.45 8.83 13.74
C GLU A 150 6.84 8.20 13.86
N LYS A 151 7.07 7.39 14.91
CA LYS A 151 8.37 6.75 15.14
C LYS A 151 8.73 5.71 14.10
N ILE A 152 7.71 5.05 13.54
CA ILE A 152 7.93 4.07 12.47
C ILE A 152 8.24 4.82 11.17
N ASN A 153 7.56 5.93 10.89
CA ASN A 153 7.76 6.74 9.69
C ASN A 153 9.09 7.48 9.69
N GLU A 154 9.49 8.07 10.82
CA GLU A 154 10.77 8.78 10.94
C GLU A 154 11.98 7.84 10.87
N GLY A 155 11.81 6.58 11.28
CA GLY A 155 12.89 5.60 11.34
C GLY A 155 13.94 5.93 12.40
N PHE A 156 15.07 5.21 12.35
CA PHE A 156 16.20 5.44 13.24
C PHE A 156 17.24 6.36 12.58
N VAL A 157 17.51 7.50 13.20
CA VAL A 157 18.61 8.37 12.80
C VAL A 157 19.88 7.91 13.53
N TYR A 158 20.87 7.46 12.77
CA TYR A 158 22.18 7.08 13.31
C TYR A 158 23.16 8.23 13.13
N ASP A 159 23.61 8.81 14.24
CA ASP A 159 24.75 9.71 14.25
C ASP A 159 26.04 8.86 14.43
N ARG A 160 26.66 8.50 13.31
CA ARG A 160 27.91 7.72 13.33
C ARG A 160 29.11 8.67 13.26
N PRO A 161 30.09 8.52 14.15
CA PRO A 161 31.30 9.30 14.04
C PRO A 161 32.00 8.98 12.71
N MET A 162 32.24 10.02 11.90
CA MET A 162 33.01 9.90 10.67
C MET A 162 34.44 10.36 10.91
N SER A 163 35.42 9.55 10.51
CA SER A 163 36.81 9.97 10.40
C SER A 163 37.09 10.38 8.97
N GLN A 164 37.76 11.52 8.82
CA GLN A 164 38.27 11.96 7.52
C GLN A 164 39.42 11.01 7.13
N ILE A 165 39.28 10.35 5.97
CA ILE A 165 40.40 9.60 5.37
C ILE A 165 41.20 10.60 4.58
N ASP A 166 42.43 10.88 5.02
CA ASP A 166 43.38 11.69 4.22
C ASP A 166 43.68 10.92 2.94
N ALA A 167 43.38 11.53 1.78
CA ALA A 167 43.73 10.97 0.50
C ALA A 167 45.27 10.93 0.37
N GLN A 168 45.83 9.74 0.19
CA GLN A 168 47.21 9.51 -0.14
C GLN A 168 47.45 9.75 -1.63
#